data_176d1510872952e68db9dd7b59a0a17c
#
_entry.id   176d1510872952e68db9dd7b59a0a17c
#
_cell.length_a   1.000
_cell.length_b   1.000
_cell.length_c   1.000
_cell.angle_alpha   90.00
_cell.angle_beta   90.00
_cell.angle_gamma   90.00
#
_symmetry.space_group_name_H-M   'P 1'
#
loop_
_entity.id
_entity.type
_entity.pdbx_description
1 polymer ?
#
loop_
_entity_poly.entity_id
_entity_poly.type
_entity_poly.pdbx_seq_one_letter_code
_entity_poly.pdbx_strand_id
1 'polypeptide(L)'
;MDFLVEQTYFELWQKHFDATLAPKDWLAASGALAGSLSEVFMAGYQTAMRCQFGINDSAWAAFCVSEGVDGLPPVELDDAGLLTGVKTWVAAASVVTSFWV
;
A
#
# COMPACT_ATOMS: atom_id res chain seq x y z
N MET A 1 2.98 -12.72 2.46
CA MET A 1 4.27 -11.98 2.45
C MET A 1 4.80 -11.93 3.88
N ASP A 2 6.07 -12.20 4.06
CA ASP A 2 6.72 -12.17 5.37
C ASP A 2 6.83 -10.72 5.87
N PHE A 3 6.52 -10.49 7.14
CA PHE A 3 6.62 -9.17 7.78
C PHE A 3 8.01 -8.55 7.64
N LEU A 4 9.08 -9.33 7.86
CA LEU A 4 10.45 -8.83 7.75
C LEU A 4 10.82 -8.44 6.32
N VAL A 5 10.32 -9.14 5.33
CA VAL A 5 10.53 -8.82 3.92
C VAL A 5 9.83 -7.50 3.57
N GLU A 6 8.58 -7.33 4.01
CA GLU A 6 7.85 -6.08 3.81
C GLU A 6 8.58 -4.90 4.43
N GLN A 7 8.99 -5.04 5.70
CA GLN A 7 9.67 -3.98 6.44
C GLN A 7 10.99 -3.60 5.78
N THR A 8 11.79 -4.58 5.38
CA THR A 8 13.11 -4.34 4.76
C THR A 8 12.97 -3.62 3.43
N TYR A 9 12.06 -4.08 2.57
CA TYR A 9 11.83 -3.43 1.28
C TYR A 9 11.25 -2.02 1.45
N PHE A 10 10.31 -1.85 2.37
CA PHE A 10 9.72 -0.54 2.66
C PHE A 10 10.79 0.49 3.05
N GLU A 11 11.72 0.10 3.94
CA GLU A 11 12.82 0.97 4.36
C GLU A 11 13.74 1.34 3.20
N LEU A 12 14.09 0.36 2.37
CA LEU A 12 14.89 0.57 1.17
C LEU A 12 14.18 1.49 0.18
N TRP A 13 12.89 1.26 -0.05
CA TRP A 13 12.05 2.06 -0.92
C TRP A 13 11.99 3.52 -0.44
N GLN A 14 11.78 3.74 0.86
CA GLN A 14 11.74 5.09 1.44
C GLN A 14 13.07 5.80 1.32
N LYS A 15 14.17 5.10 1.54
CA LYS A 15 15.52 5.66 1.45
C LYS A 15 15.80 6.24 0.06
N HIS A 16 15.29 5.62 -0.99
CA HIS A 16 15.54 6.02 -2.38
C HIS A 16 14.40 6.83 -2.98
N PHE A 17 13.31 7.05 -2.24
CA PHE A 17 12.16 7.76 -2.75
C PHE A 17 12.52 9.15 -3.24
N ASP A 18 12.04 9.48 -4.44
CA ASP A 18 12.25 10.78 -5.09
C ASP A 18 10.92 11.29 -5.67
N ALA A 19 10.33 12.27 -4.99
CA ALA A 19 9.05 12.85 -5.38
C ALA A 19 9.11 13.65 -6.69
N THR A 20 10.32 13.95 -7.19
CA THR A 20 10.49 14.70 -8.44
C THR A 20 10.40 13.82 -9.68
N LEU A 21 10.52 12.50 -9.52
CA LEU A 21 10.42 11.55 -10.63
C LEU A 21 8.96 11.38 -11.08
N ALA A 22 8.76 11.29 -12.39
CA ALA A 22 7.47 10.87 -12.93
C ALA A 22 7.13 9.45 -12.45
N PRO A 23 5.83 9.10 -12.29
CA PRO A 23 5.44 7.79 -11.78
C PRO A 23 6.08 6.60 -12.50
N LYS A 24 6.18 6.64 -13.84
CA LYS A 24 6.81 5.55 -14.61
C LYS A 24 8.30 5.40 -14.31
N ASP A 25 8.99 6.50 -14.06
CA ASP A 25 10.43 6.50 -13.76
C ASP A 25 10.68 6.00 -12.34
N TRP A 26 9.83 6.39 -11.41
CA TRP A 26 9.87 5.87 -10.04
C TRP A 26 9.49 4.38 -9.99
N LEU A 27 8.53 3.95 -10.81
CA LEU A 27 8.18 2.53 -10.92
C LEU A 27 9.40 1.72 -11.35
N ALA A 28 10.13 2.17 -12.37
CA ALA A 28 11.33 1.50 -12.84
C ALA A 28 12.42 1.49 -11.76
N ALA A 29 12.67 2.62 -11.10
CA ALA A 29 13.69 2.73 -10.05
C ALA A 29 13.35 1.86 -8.84
N SER A 30 12.12 1.92 -8.34
CA SER A 30 11.68 1.14 -7.19
C SER A 30 11.60 -0.36 -7.50
N GLY A 31 11.23 -0.71 -8.71
CA GLY A 31 11.25 -2.09 -9.18
C GLY A 31 12.66 -2.67 -9.26
N ALA A 32 13.63 -1.84 -9.64
CA ALA A 32 15.04 -2.25 -9.70
C ALA A 32 15.63 -2.54 -8.31
N LEU A 33 15.04 -1.97 -7.24
CA LEU A 33 15.44 -2.26 -5.86
C LEU A 33 14.89 -3.58 -5.35
N ALA A 34 13.89 -4.14 -6.05
CA ALA A 34 13.21 -5.35 -5.61
C ALA A 34 14.09 -6.58 -5.79
N GLY A 35 14.14 -7.43 -4.77
CA GLY A 35 14.87 -8.68 -4.78
C GLY A 35 13.97 -9.91 -4.88
N SER A 36 12.65 -9.74 -4.96
CA SER A 36 11.68 -10.82 -5.02
C SER A 36 10.44 -10.38 -5.78
N LEU A 37 9.62 -11.36 -6.18
CA LEU A 37 8.34 -11.08 -6.85
C LEU A 37 7.39 -10.28 -5.95
N SER A 38 7.37 -10.56 -4.66
CA SER A 38 6.56 -9.80 -3.69
C SER A 38 6.93 -8.32 -3.67
N GLU A 39 8.22 -8.03 -3.70
CA GLU A 39 8.73 -6.66 -3.69
C GLU A 39 8.42 -5.94 -5.01
N VAL A 40 8.51 -6.63 -6.14
CA VAL A 40 8.07 -6.11 -7.44
C VAL A 40 6.58 -5.75 -7.39
N PHE A 41 5.75 -6.62 -6.80
CA PHE A 41 4.34 -6.34 -6.61
C PHE A 41 4.12 -5.08 -5.76
N MET A 42 4.87 -4.92 -4.68
CA MET A 42 4.76 -3.73 -3.82
C MET A 42 5.16 -2.45 -4.56
N ALA A 43 6.20 -2.51 -5.38
CA ALA A 43 6.61 -1.37 -6.20
C ALA A 43 5.50 -0.91 -7.14
N GLY A 44 4.88 -1.86 -7.84
CA GLY A 44 3.75 -1.58 -8.74
C GLY A 44 2.52 -1.07 -7.99
N TYR A 45 2.18 -1.71 -6.89
CA TYR A 45 1.03 -1.36 -6.07
C TYR A 45 1.14 0.08 -5.53
N GLN A 46 2.26 0.44 -4.93
CA GLN A 46 2.44 1.78 -4.38
C GLN A 46 2.51 2.86 -5.45
N THR A 47 3.05 2.54 -6.63
CA THR A 47 3.01 3.46 -7.77
C THR A 47 1.56 3.68 -8.24
N ALA A 48 0.76 2.63 -8.34
CA ALA A 48 -0.65 2.73 -8.71
C ALA A 48 -1.44 3.56 -7.68
N MET A 49 -1.19 3.38 -6.40
CA MET A 49 -1.82 4.18 -5.34
C MET A 49 -1.51 5.67 -5.49
N ARG A 50 -0.26 6.00 -5.81
CA ARG A 50 0.15 7.37 -6.04
C ARG A 50 -0.54 7.99 -7.25
N CYS A 51 -0.61 7.26 -8.35
CA CYS A 51 -1.27 7.73 -9.56
C CYS A 51 -2.77 7.94 -9.33
N GLN A 52 -3.41 7.00 -8.63
CA GLN A 52 -4.85 7.03 -8.44
C GLN A 52 -5.29 8.07 -7.41
N PHE A 53 -4.54 8.25 -6.33
CA PHE A 53 -4.96 9.07 -5.19
C PHE A 53 -4.09 10.30 -4.95
N GLY A 54 -3.12 10.58 -5.82
CA GLY A 54 -2.28 11.78 -5.73
C GLY A 54 -1.39 11.82 -4.49
N ILE A 55 -0.92 10.67 -4.02
CA ILE A 55 -0.07 10.59 -2.83
C ILE A 55 1.35 11.01 -3.18
N ASN A 56 1.87 12.04 -2.53
CA ASN A 56 3.16 12.66 -2.85
C ASN A 56 4.25 12.45 -1.80
N ASP A 57 3.94 11.85 -0.67
CA ASP A 57 4.93 11.58 0.37
C ASP A 57 5.55 10.18 0.24
N SER A 58 6.52 9.86 1.08
CA SER A 58 7.21 8.57 1.09
C SER A 58 6.48 7.48 1.87
N ALA A 59 5.29 7.76 2.40
CA ALA A 59 4.49 6.77 3.11
C ALA A 59 3.82 5.81 2.13
N TRP A 60 3.53 4.61 2.61
CA TRP A 60 2.76 3.63 1.85
C TRP A 60 1.29 3.67 2.23
N ALA A 61 0.45 3.41 1.24
CA ALA A 61 -1.01 3.37 1.39
C ALA A 61 -1.55 2.06 0.86
N ALA A 62 -2.72 1.66 1.35
CA ALA A 62 -3.43 0.49 0.86
C ALA A 62 -4.85 0.85 0.45
N PHE A 63 -5.30 0.29 -0.67
CA PHE A 63 -6.69 0.38 -1.11
C PHE A 63 -7.42 -0.87 -0.63
N CYS A 64 -8.28 -0.69 0.37
CA CYS A 64 -8.93 -1.77 1.08
C CYS A 64 -10.30 -2.03 0.48
N VAL A 65 -10.40 -3.03 -0.39
CA VAL A 65 -11.66 -3.34 -1.11
C VAL A 65 -12.29 -4.66 -0.69
N SER A 66 -11.49 -5.66 -0.29
CA SER A 66 -12.00 -6.99 0.03
C SER A 66 -12.67 -7.04 1.39
N GLU A 67 -13.88 -7.56 1.43
CA GLU A 67 -14.64 -7.73 2.67
C GLU A 67 -15.63 -8.90 2.54
N GLY A 68 -16.36 -9.20 3.61
CA GLY A 68 -17.40 -10.24 3.57
C GLY A 68 -16.89 -11.66 3.69
N VAL A 69 -15.71 -11.87 4.27
CA VAL A 69 -15.13 -13.20 4.48
C VAL A 69 -15.68 -13.80 5.77
N ASP A 70 -16.23 -15.03 5.68
CA ASP A 70 -16.59 -15.95 6.77
C ASP A 70 -17.03 -15.31 8.11
N GLY A 71 -18.20 -14.63 8.08
CA GLY A 71 -18.79 -14.07 9.28
C GLY A 71 -18.16 -12.76 9.76
N LEU A 72 -17.19 -12.22 9.07
CA LEU A 72 -16.64 -10.91 9.37
C LEU A 72 -17.57 -9.83 8.78
N PRO A 73 -17.94 -8.81 9.57
CA PRO A 73 -18.85 -7.78 9.11
C PRO A 73 -18.22 -6.89 8.04
N PRO A 74 -18.97 -6.47 7.01
CA PRO A 74 -18.49 -5.47 6.05
C PRO A 74 -18.29 -4.13 6.74
N VAL A 75 -17.48 -3.26 6.12
CA VAL A 75 -17.25 -1.92 6.65
C VAL A 75 -18.46 -1.04 6.35
N GLU A 76 -18.95 -0.36 7.37
CA GLU A 76 -20.06 0.58 7.29
C GLU A 76 -19.68 1.93 7.90
N LEU A 77 -20.14 3.00 7.28
CA LEU A 77 -19.99 4.35 7.79
C LEU A 77 -21.32 4.78 8.42
N ASP A 78 -21.32 5.12 9.70
CA ASP A 78 -22.53 5.58 10.37
C ASP A 78 -22.74 7.10 10.23
N ASP A 79 -23.88 7.59 10.75
CA ASP A 79 -24.25 9.01 10.68
C ASP A 79 -23.32 9.91 11.51
N ALA A 80 -22.59 9.35 12.47
CA ALA A 80 -21.61 10.07 13.29
C ALA A 80 -20.22 10.13 12.61
N GLY A 81 -20.07 9.52 11.44
CA GLY A 81 -18.80 9.48 10.74
C GLY A 81 -17.85 8.38 11.21
N LEU A 82 -18.36 7.38 11.95
CA LEU A 82 -17.55 6.26 12.43
C LEU A 82 -17.59 5.11 11.44
N LEU A 83 -16.42 4.54 11.17
CA LEU A 83 -16.27 3.32 10.37
C LEU A 83 -16.20 2.11 11.31
N THR A 84 -16.99 1.10 10.99
CA THR A 84 -16.96 -0.21 11.68
C THR A 84 -16.96 -1.33 10.65
N GLY A 85 -16.27 -2.42 10.95
CA GLY A 85 -16.22 -3.57 10.07
C GLY A 85 -14.80 -4.04 9.82
N VAL A 86 -14.66 -5.00 8.89
CA VAL A 86 -13.38 -5.63 8.59
C VAL A 86 -13.10 -5.61 7.08
N LYS A 87 -11.92 -5.18 6.71
CA LYS A 87 -11.36 -5.35 5.37
C LYS A 87 -10.29 -6.44 5.42
N THR A 88 -10.20 -7.23 4.37
CA THR A 88 -9.26 -8.34 4.25
C THR A 88 -8.33 -8.13 3.07
N TRP A 89 -7.24 -8.89 3.03
CA TRP A 89 -6.26 -8.84 1.93
C TRP A 89 -5.64 -7.45 1.75
N VAL A 90 -5.27 -6.82 2.87
CA VAL A 90 -4.64 -5.50 2.84
C VAL A 90 -3.16 -5.64 2.52
N ALA A 91 -2.74 -5.14 1.36
CA ALA A 91 -1.35 -5.21 0.93
C ALA A 91 -0.44 -4.42 1.85
N ALA A 92 0.66 -5.05 2.29
CA ALA A 92 1.66 -4.45 3.18
C ALA A 92 1.06 -3.88 4.48
N ALA A 93 0.06 -4.54 5.05
CA ALA A 93 -0.68 -4.07 6.23
C ALA A 93 0.22 -3.70 7.41
N SER A 94 1.39 -4.32 7.53
CA SER A 94 2.33 -4.08 8.63
C SER A 94 3.05 -2.73 8.53
N VAL A 95 3.12 -2.12 7.36
CA VAL A 95 3.93 -0.91 7.12
C VAL A 95 3.15 0.27 6.51
N VAL A 96 1.95 0.04 5.99
CA VAL A 96 1.14 1.14 5.45
C VAL A 96 0.63 2.05 6.57
N THR A 97 0.54 3.34 6.30
CA THR A 97 0.10 4.34 7.27
C THR A 97 -1.22 5.00 6.88
N SER A 98 -1.72 4.75 5.67
CA SER A 98 -3.04 5.20 5.27
C SER A 98 -3.81 4.08 4.57
N PHE A 99 -5.11 4.03 4.84
CA PHE A 99 -6.01 3.01 4.30
C PHE A 99 -7.13 3.74 3.56
N TRP A 100 -7.25 3.45 2.27
CA TRP A 100 -8.30 4.01 1.42
C TRP A 100 -9.42 2.97 1.31
N VAL A 101 -10.51 3.26 1.97
CA VAL A 101 -11.63 2.32 2.18
C VAL A 101 -12.78 2.59 1.20
#